data_58b583e75eb1f9c46052a2a7b4dd4985
#
_entry.id   58b583e75eb1f9c46052a2a7b4dd4985
#
_cell.length_a   1.000
_cell.length_b   1.000
_cell.length_c   1.000
_cell.angle_alpha   90.00
_cell.angle_beta   90.00
_cell.angle_gamma   90.00
#
_symmetry.space_group_name_H-M   'P 1'
#
loop_
_entity.id
_entity.type
_entity.pdbx_description
1 polymer ?
#
loop_
_entity_poly.entity_id
_entity_poly.type
_entity_poly.pdbx_seq_one_letter_code
_entity_poly.pdbx_strand_id
1 'polypeptide(L)'
;MILPELPENSRVWIFGASQLLELAQIEALRSQLDQFISDWTAHGSRLSAGYAVLHDSILIVAVDETVAPPSGCSIDKVFKLLEAFPVDFLQRMLVWQPFCNTSKILTLPQIKSSFQDNIMDRETIVINTMLTNLREVRERLYIPLKDSWAFGKIQA
;
A
#
# COMPACT_ATOMS: atom_id res chain seq x y z
N MET A 1 15.67 -4.40 -1.81
CA MET A 1 15.23 -3.08 -1.29
C MET A 1 14.08 -2.57 -2.15
N ILE A 2 13.05 -2.04 -1.54
CA ILE A 2 11.87 -1.51 -2.24
C ILE A 2 12.26 -0.22 -2.95
N LEU A 3 12.03 -0.15 -4.27
CA LEU A 3 12.28 1.01 -5.13
C LEU A 3 13.68 1.61 -4.93
N PRO A 4 14.74 0.84 -5.15
CA PRO A 4 16.10 1.28 -4.84
C PRO A 4 16.56 2.48 -5.67
N GLU A 5 15.91 2.75 -6.80
CA GLU A 5 16.21 3.88 -7.68
C GLU A 5 15.71 5.23 -7.16
N LEU A 6 14.84 5.22 -6.14
CA LEU A 6 14.30 6.45 -5.56
C LEU A 6 14.96 6.77 -4.22
N PRO A 7 15.15 8.06 -3.89
CA PRO A 7 15.75 8.45 -2.62
C PRO A 7 14.84 8.18 -1.43
N GLU A 8 15.43 8.03 -0.25
CA GLU A 8 14.74 7.68 1.00
C GLU A 8 13.65 8.66 1.42
N ASN A 9 13.80 9.93 1.06
CA ASN A 9 12.82 10.97 1.37
C ASN A 9 11.67 11.04 0.36
N SER A 10 11.63 10.15 -0.63
CA SER A 10 10.50 10.08 -1.56
C SER A 10 9.20 9.89 -0.81
N ARG A 11 8.18 10.62 -1.24
CA ARG A 11 6.85 10.51 -0.66
C ARG A 11 6.17 9.25 -1.15
N VAL A 12 5.44 8.56 -0.26
CA VAL A 12 4.76 7.32 -0.63
C VAL A 12 3.27 7.37 -0.28
N TRP A 13 2.51 6.61 -1.05
CA TRP A 13 1.11 6.27 -0.80
C TRP A 13 1.00 4.75 -0.84
N ILE A 14 0.39 4.16 0.17
CA ILE A 14 0.27 2.71 0.30
C ILE A 14 -1.20 2.34 0.26
N PHE A 15 -1.55 1.43 -0.64
CA PHE A 15 -2.90 0.95 -0.86
C PHE A 15 -2.94 -0.56 -0.63
N GLY A 16 -3.91 -1.01 0.16
CA GLY A 16 -4.18 -2.44 0.32
C GLY A 16 -5.37 -2.87 -0.53
N ALA A 17 -5.20 -3.94 -1.30
CA ALA A 17 -6.31 -4.52 -2.06
C ALA A 17 -7.33 -5.17 -1.13
N SER A 18 -8.59 -5.18 -1.52
CA SER A 18 -9.67 -5.82 -0.77
C SER A 18 -9.63 -7.34 -0.82
N GLN A 19 -8.81 -7.91 -1.70
CA GLN A 19 -8.59 -9.34 -1.87
C GLN A 19 -7.21 -9.59 -2.45
N LEU A 20 -6.72 -10.82 -2.34
CA LEU A 20 -5.48 -11.21 -3.03
C LEU A 20 -5.68 -11.10 -4.54
N LEU A 21 -4.68 -10.54 -5.21
CA LEU A 21 -4.69 -10.41 -6.65
C LEU A 21 -4.24 -11.72 -7.30
N GLU A 22 -4.93 -12.12 -8.34
CA GLU A 22 -4.49 -13.19 -9.21
C GLU A 22 -3.36 -12.69 -10.12
N LEU A 23 -2.58 -13.61 -10.67
CA LEU A 23 -1.45 -13.26 -11.53
C LEU A 23 -1.87 -12.35 -12.70
N ALA A 24 -2.98 -12.66 -13.36
CA ALA A 24 -3.50 -11.84 -14.45
C ALA A 24 -3.87 -10.42 -13.99
N GLN A 25 -4.38 -10.26 -12.78
CA GLN A 25 -4.70 -8.96 -12.21
C GLN A 25 -3.44 -8.17 -11.86
N ILE A 26 -2.41 -8.83 -11.33
CA ILE A 26 -1.11 -8.20 -11.06
C ILE A 26 -0.49 -7.69 -12.36
N GLU A 27 -0.49 -8.51 -13.41
CA GLU A 27 0.04 -8.14 -14.72
C GLU A 27 -0.72 -6.95 -15.33
N ALA A 28 -2.06 -6.96 -15.23
CA ALA A 28 -2.88 -5.85 -15.70
C ALA A 28 -2.61 -4.56 -14.92
N LEU A 29 -2.49 -4.66 -13.59
CA LEU A 29 -2.16 -3.52 -12.72
C LEU A 29 -0.80 -2.94 -13.07
N ARG A 30 0.22 -3.79 -13.22
CA ARG A 30 1.58 -3.37 -13.59
C ARG A 30 1.59 -2.67 -14.94
N SER A 31 0.91 -3.22 -15.95
CA SER A 31 0.83 -2.61 -17.27
C SER A 31 0.22 -1.21 -17.22
N GLN A 32 -0.88 -1.05 -16.48
CA GLN A 32 -1.53 0.25 -16.31
C GLN A 32 -0.65 1.25 -15.55
N LEU A 33 0.03 0.79 -14.50
CA LEU A 33 0.92 1.65 -13.72
C LEU A 33 2.18 2.03 -14.49
N ASP A 34 2.76 1.12 -15.26
CA ASP A 34 3.93 1.43 -16.09
C ASP A 34 3.60 2.55 -17.09
N GLN A 35 2.45 2.45 -17.76
CA GLN A 35 1.99 3.49 -18.67
C GLN A 35 1.71 4.80 -17.93
N PHE A 36 1.03 4.71 -16.78
CA PHE A 36 0.69 5.87 -15.96
C PHE A 36 1.94 6.61 -15.48
N ILE A 37 2.93 5.90 -14.94
CA ILE A 37 4.17 6.49 -14.42
C ILE A 37 4.96 7.15 -15.55
N SER A 38 4.99 6.54 -16.74
CA SER A 38 5.72 7.11 -17.87
C SER A 38 5.17 8.47 -18.32
N ASP A 39 3.87 8.71 -18.13
CA ASP A 39 3.17 9.93 -18.56
C ASP A 39 2.83 10.88 -17.40
N TRP A 40 3.17 10.51 -16.17
CA TRP A 40 2.73 11.25 -14.98
C TRP A 40 3.47 12.57 -14.82
N THR A 41 2.70 13.65 -14.76
CA THR A 41 3.23 15.02 -14.66
C THR A 41 2.53 15.80 -13.53
N ALA A 42 3.20 16.85 -13.06
CA ALA A 42 2.63 17.87 -12.19
C ALA A 42 3.05 19.24 -12.71
N HIS A 43 2.07 20.14 -12.93
CA HIS A 43 2.31 21.49 -13.46
C HIS A 43 3.15 21.48 -14.76
N GLY A 44 2.92 20.50 -15.63
CA GLY A 44 3.64 20.35 -16.89
C GLY A 44 5.02 19.70 -16.77
N SER A 45 5.49 19.41 -15.56
CA SER A 45 6.77 18.75 -15.32
C SER A 45 6.57 17.25 -15.04
N ARG A 46 7.42 16.43 -15.66
CA ARG A 46 7.38 14.97 -15.44
C ARG A 46 7.81 14.64 -14.02
N LEU A 47 7.05 13.77 -13.36
CA LEU A 47 7.38 13.30 -12.02
C LEU A 47 8.43 12.17 -12.08
N SER A 48 9.36 12.18 -11.14
CA SER A 48 10.24 11.04 -10.88
C SER A 48 9.53 10.12 -9.89
N ALA A 49 9.00 9.01 -10.36
CA ALA A 49 8.11 8.16 -9.60
C ALA A 49 8.35 6.68 -9.88
N GLY A 50 7.86 5.86 -8.99
CA GLY A 50 7.88 4.41 -9.12
C GLY A 50 6.77 3.77 -8.31
N TYR A 51 6.60 2.47 -8.49
CA TYR A 51 5.65 1.69 -7.72
C TYR A 51 6.20 0.30 -7.42
N ALA A 52 5.64 -0.34 -6.40
CA ALA A 52 5.91 -1.74 -6.08
C ALA A 52 4.61 -2.42 -5.69
N VAL A 53 4.46 -3.69 -6.09
CA VAL A 53 3.36 -4.56 -5.66
C VAL A 53 3.94 -5.64 -4.77
N LEU A 54 3.46 -5.73 -3.53
CA LEU A 54 3.97 -6.65 -2.52
C LEU A 54 2.86 -7.57 -2.05
N HIS A 55 3.21 -8.82 -1.74
CA HIS A 55 2.31 -9.81 -1.13
C HIS A 55 1.00 -9.99 -1.91
N ASP A 56 1.02 -9.79 -3.20
CA ASP A 56 -0.15 -9.88 -4.09
C ASP A 56 -1.35 -9.05 -3.62
N SER A 57 -1.11 -8.00 -2.83
CA SER A 57 -2.18 -7.24 -2.19
C SER A 57 -1.83 -5.80 -1.84
N ILE A 58 -0.57 -5.41 -1.83
CA ILE A 58 -0.15 -4.07 -1.43
C ILE A 58 0.44 -3.36 -2.63
N LEU A 59 -0.07 -2.17 -2.92
CA LEU A 59 0.50 -1.25 -3.90
C LEU A 59 1.16 -0.09 -3.16
N ILE A 60 2.43 0.15 -3.46
CA ILE A 60 3.18 1.32 -2.98
C ILE A 60 3.49 2.19 -4.20
N VAL A 61 3.08 3.45 -4.15
CA VAL A 61 3.42 4.47 -5.15
C VAL A 61 4.34 5.48 -4.47
N ALA A 62 5.46 5.80 -5.11
CA ALA A 62 6.44 6.73 -4.56
C ALA A 62 6.83 7.80 -5.56
N VAL A 63 7.06 9.01 -5.08
CA VAL A 63 7.47 10.18 -5.88
C VAL A 63 8.66 10.86 -5.22
N ASP A 64 9.70 11.12 -6.02
CA ASP A 64 10.81 11.97 -5.62
C ASP A 64 10.41 13.45 -5.78
N GLU A 65 10.05 14.08 -4.68
CA GLU A 65 9.60 15.47 -4.68
C GLU A 65 10.75 16.49 -4.93
N THR A 66 12.01 16.03 -4.91
CA THR A 66 13.15 16.92 -5.22
C THR A 66 13.25 17.23 -6.70
N VAL A 67 12.72 16.36 -7.57
CA VAL A 67 12.66 16.57 -9.03
C VAL A 67 11.46 17.45 -9.38
N ALA A 68 10.26 17.02 -8.97
CA ALA A 68 9.02 17.77 -9.14
C ALA A 68 8.02 17.31 -8.08
N PRO A 69 7.47 18.20 -7.25
CA PRO A 69 6.47 17.81 -6.25
C PRO A 69 5.14 17.46 -6.94
N PRO A 70 4.43 16.41 -6.47
CA PRO A 70 3.12 16.10 -6.99
C PRO A 70 2.11 17.17 -6.56
N SER A 71 1.14 17.45 -7.43
CA SER A 71 -0.01 18.31 -7.11
C SER A 71 -1.19 17.48 -6.64
N GLY A 72 -2.22 18.12 -6.06
CA GLY A 72 -3.48 17.47 -5.75
C GLY A 72 -4.10 16.79 -6.96
N CYS A 73 -4.05 17.43 -8.13
CA CYS A 73 -4.55 16.85 -9.38
C CYS A 73 -3.74 15.64 -9.84
N SER A 74 -2.41 15.63 -9.65
CA SER A 74 -1.57 14.48 -10.03
C SER A 74 -1.83 13.28 -9.15
N ILE A 75 -2.02 13.47 -7.85
CA ILE A 75 -2.38 12.37 -6.93
C ILE A 75 -3.79 11.83 -7.22
N ASP A 76 -4.72 12.72 -7.54
CA ASP A 76 -6.10 12.36 -7.89
C ASP A 76 -6.15 11.35 -9.06
N LYS A 77 -5.21 11.45 -9.99
CA LYS A 77 -5.12 10.52 -11.13
C LYS A 77 -4.78 9.09 -10.69
N VAL A 78 -3.99 8.93 -9.63
CA VAL A 78 -3.71 7.61 -9.03
C VAL A 78 -5.01 7.01 -8.48
N PHE A 79 -5.76 7.80 -7.71
CA PHE A 79 -7.04 7.35 -7.15
C PHE A 79 -8.03 6.98 -8.26
N LYS A 80 -8.11 7.76 -9.32
CA LYS A 80 -8.99 7.46 -10.47
C LYS A 80 -8.60 6.17 -11.18
N LEU A 81 -7.30 5.93 -11.35
CA LEU A 81 -6.83 4.68 -11.91
C LEU A 81 -7.28 3.49 -11.04
N LEU A 82 -7.12 3.61 -9.73
CA LEU A 82 -7.48 2.55 -8.79
C LEU A 82 -9.00 2.36 -8.68
N GLU A 83 -9.79 3.44 -8.76
CA GLU A 83 -11.25 3.33 -8.81
C GLU A 83 -11.74 2.51 -10.01
N ALA A 84 -11.07 2.67 -11.16
CA ALA A 84 -11.42 1.96 -12.38
C ALA A 84 -10.90 0.51 -12.41
N PHE A 85 -10.02 0.14 -11.50
CA PHE A 85 -9.46 -1.22 -11.44
C PHE A 85 -10.47 -2.19 -10.84
N PRO A 86 -10.55 -3.45 -11.33
CA PRO A 86 -11.59 -4.41 -10.88
C PRO A 86 -11.52 -4.81 -9.42
N VAL A 87 -10.35 -4.70 -8.79
CA VAL A 87 -10.18 -4.97 -7.36
C VAL A 87 -10.13 -3.64 -6.61
N ASP A 88 -10.83 -3.53 -5.49
CA ASP A 88 -10.87 -2.32 -4.68
C ASP A 88 -9.57 -2.15 -3.89
N PHE A 89 -8.91 -1.01 -4.06
CA PHE A 89 -7.70 -0.59 -3.33
C PHE A 89 -7.97 0.57 -2.37
N LEU A 90 -9.19 1.11 -2.34
CA LEU A 90 -9.46 2.35 -1.63
C LEU A 90 -10.08 2.14 -0.25
N GLN A 91 -10.49 0.92 0.07
CA GLN A 91 -10.92 0.57 1.42
C GLN A 91 -9.70 0.40 2.34
N ARG A 92 -9.88 0.77 3.60
CA ARG A 92 -8.83 0.56 4.60
C ARG A 92 -8.86 -0.89 5.06
N MET A 93 -7.94 -1.67 4.54
CA MET A 93 -7.77 -3.08 4.88
C MET A 93 -6.52 -3.27 5.74
N LEU A 94 -6.51 -4.33 6.53
CA LEU A 94 -5.29 -4.77 7.21
C LEU A 94 -4.77 -6.02 6.49
N VAL A 95 -3.49 -6.02 6.18
CA VAL A 95 -2.83 -7.18 5.60
C VAL A 95 -1.98 -7.83 6.68
N TRP A 96 -2.31 -9.08 6.98
CA TRP A 96 -1.57 -9.94 7.89
C TRP A 96 -0.78 -10.95 7.08
N GLN A 97 0.53 -11.02 7.36
CA GLN A 97 1.41 -12.01 6.74
C GLN A 97 1.71 -13.12 7.75
N PRO A 98 0.96 -14.22 7.75
CA PRO A 98 1.28 -15.34 8.62
C PRO A 98 2.62 -15.97 8.24
N PHE A 99 3.30 -16.53 9.23
CA PHE A 99 4.56 -17.22 8.99
C PHE A 99 4.35 -18.39 8.02
N CYS A 100 5.11 -18.43 6.92
CA CYS A 100 5.09 -19.48 5.91
C CYS A 100 3.84 -19.61 5.04
N ASN A 101 2.90 -18.66 5.11
CA ASN A 101 1.65 -18.74 4.36
C ASN A 101 1.38 -17.49 3.52
N THR A 102 0.37 -17.61 2.66
CA THR A 102 -0.15 -16.50 1.88
C THR A 102 -0.70 -15.41 2.82
N SER A 103 -0.51 -14.16 2.45
CA SER A 103 -1.07 -13.02 3.20
C SER A 103 -2.58 -13.12 3.33
N LYS A 104 -3.10 -12.65 4.44
CA LYS A 104 -4.55 -12.52 4.67
C LYS A 104 -4.93 -11.05 4.71
N ILE A 105 -6.01 -10.72 4.04
CA ILE A 105 -6.56 -9.36 3.97
C ILE A 105 -7.82 -9.33 4.82
N LEU A 106 -7.87 -8.41 5.79
CA LEU A 106 -8.92 -8.38 6.79
C LEU A 106 -9.59 -7.02 6.84
N THR A 107 -10.93 -7.04 6.93
CA THR A 107 -11.73 -5.87 7.31
C THR A 107 -11.64 -5.65 8.82
N LEU A 108 -12.04 -4.46 9.29
CA LEU A 108 -12.05 -4.18 10.73
C LEU A 108 -12.90 -5.20 11.54
N PRO A 109 -14.11 -5.59 11.12
CA PRO A 109 -14.86 -6.64 11.82
C PRO A 109 -14.14 -7.98 11.88
N GLN A 110 -13.44 -8.36 10.79
CA GLN A 110 -12.68 -9.61 10.75
C GLN A 110 -11.45 -9.56 11.68
N ILE A 111 -10.78 -8.42 11.76
CA ILE A 111 -9.66 -8.22 12.70
C ILE A 111 -10.18 -8.38 14.14
N LYS A 112 -11.27 -7.72 14.46
CA LYS A 112 -11.88 -7.77 15.79
C LYS A 112 -12.24 -9.20 16.18
N SER A 113 -12.90 -9.94 15.29
CA SER A 113 -13.26 -11.35 15.49
C SER A 113 -12.02 -12.22 15.68
N SER A 114 -11.01 -12.08 14.83
CA SER A 114 -9.75 -12.83 14.92
C SER A 114 -9.01 -12.57 16.23
N PHE A 115 -9.05 -11.34 16.70
CA PHE A 115 -8.45 -10.97 17.99
C PHE A 115 -9.22 -11.58 19.16
N GLN A 116 -10.54 -11.52 19.14
CA GLN A 116 -11.41 -12.10 20.16
C GLN A 116 -11.27 -13.64 20.24
N ASP A 117 -11.07 -14.28 19.09
CA ASP A 117 -10.92 -15.74 19.00
C ASP A 117 -9.46 -16.21 19.22
N ASN A 118 -8.56 -15.32 19.61
CA ASN A 118 -7.14 -15.59 19.81
C ASN A 118 -6.41 -16.14 18.57
N ILE A 119 -6.94 -15.89 17.37
CA ILE A 119 -6.27 -16.18 16.10
C ILE A 119 -5.18 -15.14 15.85
N MET A 120 -5.43 -13.90 16.24
CA MET A 120 -4.46 -12.81 16.26
C MET A 120 -4.25 -12.32 17.68
N ASP A 121 -3.06 -11.82 17.97
CA ASP A 121 -2.72 -11.19 19.25
C ASP A 121 -2.00 -9.84 19.02
N ARG A 122 -1.61 -9.20 20.08
CA ARG A 122 -0.96 -7.89 20.05
C ARG A 122 0.35 -7.89 19.25
N GLU A 123 1.04 -9.01 19.21
CA GLU A 123 2.34 -9.17 18.55
C GLU A 123 2.24 -9.71 17.12
N THR A 124 1.03 -10.01 16.64
CA THR A 124 0.82 -10.47 15.26
C THR A 124 1.34 -9.43 14.28
N ILE A 125 2.19 -9.86 13.33
CA ILE A 125 2.82 -8.94 12.37
C ILE A 125 1.84 -8.60 11.24
N VAL A 126 1.68 -7.31 11.02
CA VAL A 126 0.82 -6.75 9.98
C VAL A 126 1.59 -5.71 9.17
N ILE A 127 1.04 -5.32 8.01
CA ILE A 127 1.66 -4.32 7.15
C ILE A 127 1.18 -2.93 7.56
N ASN A 128 2.13 -2.04 7.77
CA ASN A 128 1.85 -0.64 8.11
C ASN A 128 1.55 0.17 6.84
N THR A 129 0.28 0.45 6.59
CA THR A 129 -0.16 1.22 5.42
C THR A 129 -0.20 2.73 5.66
N MET A 130 0.20 3.20 6.84
CA MET A 130 0.13 4.62 7.21
C MET A 130 1.44 5.39 7.01
N LEU A 131 2.45 4.74 6.45
CA LEU A 131 3.76 5.35 6.20
C LEU A 131 3.68 6.36 5.06
N THR A 132 4.50 7.41 5.12
CA THR A 132 4.44 8.55 4.20
C THR A 132 5.73 8.79 3.42
N ASN A 133 6.82 8.12 3.76
CA ASN A 133 8.08 8.24 3.02
C ASN A 133 8.76 6.88 2.84
N LEU A 134 9.66 6.83 1.87
CA LEU A 134 10.27 5.56 1.44
C LEU A 134 11.25 4.99 2.48
N ARG A 135 11.90 5.83 3.28
CA ARG A 135 12.74 5.37 4.39
C ARG A 135 11.91 4.53 5.37
N GLU A 136 10.77 5.06 5.81
CA GLU A 136 9.89 4.35 6.73
C GLU A 136 9.39 3.04 6.14
N VAL A 137 9.06 3.02 4.85
CA VAL A 137 8.64 1.78 4.16
C VAL A 137 9.74 0.73 4.21
N ARG A 138 10.98 1.13 3.98
CA ARG A 138 12.13 0.21 4.02
C ARG A 138 12.44 -0.30 5.42
N GLU A 139 12.17 0.49 6.45
CA GLU A 139 12.54 0.18 7.83
C GLU A 139 11.39 -0.39 8.67
N ARG A 140 10.13 0.06 8.43
CA ARG A 140 9.01 -0.20 9.35
C ARG A 140 7.73 -0.64 8.64
N LEU A 141 7.85 -1.29 7.49
CA LEU A 141 6.68 -1.80 6.77
C LEU A 141 5.94 -2.87 7.58
N TYR A 142 6.67 -3.69 8.33
CA TYR A 142 6.11 -4.75 9.14
C TYR A 142 6.13 -4.35 10.60
N ILE A 143 4.94 -4.32 11.23
CA ILE A 143 4.78 -3.90 12.62
C ILE A 143 3.86 -4.87 13.37
N PRO A 144 3.97 -4.96 14.70
CA PRO A 144 2.98 -5.72 15.48
C PRO A 144 1.62 -5.03 15.45
N LEU A 145 0.56 -5.82 15.53
CA LEU A 145 -0.82 -5.34 15.51
C LEU A 145 -1.06 -4.20 16.49
N LYS A 146 -0.47 -4.26 17.70
CA LYS A 146 -0.61 -3.23 18.74
C LYS A 146 -0.17 -1.84 18.27
N ASP A 147 0.73 -1.75 17.29
CA ASP A 147 1.23 -0.48 16.75
C ASP A 147 0.51 -0.05 15.47
N SER A 148 -0.47 -0.84 15.00
CA SER A 148 -1.20 -0.57 13.77
C SER A 148 -2.37 0.40 14.00
N TRP A 149 -2.85 0.98 12.89
CA TRP A 149 -4.05 1.84 12.89
C TRP A 149 -5.30 1.12 13.43
N ALA A 150 -5.35 -0.20 13.28
CA ALA A 150 -6.53 -0.99 13.64
C ALA A 150 -6.66 -1.25 15.13
N PHE A 151 -5.55 -1.26 15.89
CA PHE A 151 -5.54 -1.74 17.26
C PHE A 151 -6.45 -0.95 18.18
N GLY A 152 -6.38 0.37 18.13
CA GLY A 152 -7.26 1.23 18.94
C GLY A 152 -8.74 1.06 18.62
N LYS A 153 -9.06 0.62 17.40
CA LYS A 153 -10.46 0.44 16.94
C LYS A 153 -11.04 -0.91 17.35
N ILE A 154 -10.21 -1.93 17.60
CA ILE A 154 -10.69 -3.25 18.01
C ILE A 154 -10.80 -3.39 19.54
N GLN A 155 -10.23 -2.47 20.28
CA GLN A 155 -10.34 -2.44 21.76
C GLN A 155 -11.51 -1.59 22.26
N ALA A 156 -12.11 -0.81 21.38
CA ALA A 156 -13.24 0.06 21.73
C ALA A 156 -14.55 -0.70 21.80
#